data_b27e861ecc93c7c1cc581b48d76456d3
#
_entry.id   b27e861ecc93c7c1cc581b48d76456d3
#
_cell.length_a   1.000
_cell.length_b   1.000
_cell.length_c   1.000
_cell.angle_alpha   90.00
_cell.angle_beta   90.00
_cell.angle_gamma   90.00
#
_symmetry.space_group_name_H-M   'P 1'
#
loop_
_entity.id
_entity.type
_entity.pdbx_description
1 polymer ?
#
loop_
_entity_poly.entity_id
_entity_poly.type
_entity_poly.pdbx_seq_one_letter_code
_entity_poly.pdbx_strand_id
1 'polypeptide(L)'
;GTQMGTNELHFDPAGLVGVIYADQALHYPDFTAAERTFQTLVQVSGRAGRKYEQGNVMIQTYQPGHPVFTDVISGDYKSFYEREIKEREIFRYPPFVRQIAVTIRHKQAEMSREAAQIMAIELRSMFGARILGPSVPSIARIRNQYIHMIYIKMERDGKIISEVKKAIKNFQAGIVKKKSLSTVRVSIDVDPFH
;
A
#
# COMPACT_ATOMS: atom_id res chain seq x y z
N GLY A 1 -19.06 -7.23 -10.06
CA GLY A 1 -18.01 -6.59 -10.83
C GLY A 1 -16.74 -6.46 -10.04
N THR A 2 -15.65 -6.57 -10.72
CA THR A 2 -14.31 -6.26 -10.24
C THR A 2 -13.97 -4.81 -10.61
N GLN A 3 -12.71 -4.42 -10.63
CA GLN A 3 -12.24 -3.10 -11.04
C GLN A 3 -12.79 -2.59 -12.40
N MET A 4 -13.25 -3.48 -13.28
CA MET A 4 -13.92 -3.09 -14.52
C MET A 4 -15.22 -2.30 -14.29
N GLY A 5 -15.91 -2.49 -13.16
CA GLY A 5 -17.10 -1.70 -12.82
C GLY A 5 -16.79 -0.28 -12.35
N THR A 6 -15.54 -0.01 -11.97
CA THR A 6 -15.10 1.31 -11.50
C THR A 6 -14.41 2.13 -12.60
N ASN A 7 -13.90 1.49 -13.66
CA ASN A 7 -13.25 2.17 -14.79
C ASN A 7 -14.28 2.55 -15.85
N GLU A 8 -14.06 3.66 -16.50
CA GLU A 8 -14.66 4.40 -17.63
C GLU A 8 -15.62 3.70 -18.62
N LEU A 9 -16.12 2.51 -18.32
CA LEU A 9 -17.20 1.92 -19.10
C LEU A 9 -18.47 2.72 -18.83
N HIS A 10 -18.97 3.40 -19.84
CA HIS A 10 -20.27 4.05 -19.80
C HIS A 10 -21.36 2.98 -19.73
N PHE A 11 -21.72 2.60 -18.51
CA PHE A 11 -22.95 1.87 -18.27
C PHE A 11 -24.10 2.89 -18.07
N ASP A 12 -25.27 2.56 -18.56
CA ASP A 12 -26.46 3.31 -18.19
C ASP A 12 -26.59 3.36 -16.67
N PRO A 13 -27.05 4.50 -16.10
CA PRO A 13 -27.22 4.63 -14.66
C PRO A 13 -28.08 3.52 -14.10
N ALA A 14 -27.59 2.85 -13.06
CA ALA A 14 -28.28 1.72 -12.44
C ALA A 14 -29.21 2.20 -11.34
N GLY A 15 -30.44 1.64 -11.27
CA GLY A 15 -31.37 1.93 -10.18
C GLY A 15 -30.89 1.41 -8.81
N LEU A 16 -30.06 0.35 -8.81
CA LEU A 16 -29.45 -0.24 -7.62
C LEU A 16 -27.99 -0.62 -7.91
N VAL A 17 -27.10 -0.22 -7.00
CA VAL A 17 -25.69 -0.63 -7.02
C VAL A 17 -25.38 -1.34 -5.71
N GLY A 18 -24.90 -2.59 -5.79
CA GLY A 18 -24.49 -3.40 -4.64
C GLY A 18 -22.97 -3.50 -4.54
N VAL A 19 -22.42 -3.17 -3.37
CA VAL A 19 -21.00 -3.40 -3.04
C VAL A 19 -20.91 -4.56 -2.06
N ILE A 20 -20.32 -5.66 -2.49
CA ILE A 20 -20.15 -6.87 -1.68
C ILE A 20 -18.75 -6.86 -1.08
N TYR A 21 -18.62 -7.22 0.21
CA TYR A 21 -17.34 -7.29 0.93
C TYR A 21 -16.56 -5.96 0.89
N ALA A 22 -17.19 -4.87 1.27
CA ALA A 22 -16.56 -3.54 1.30
C ALA A 22 -15.34 -3.46 2.22
N ASP A 23 -15.26 -4.34 3.22
CA ASP A 23 -14.13 -4.44 4.16
C ASP A 23 -12.85 -5.00 3.53
N GLN A 24 -12.91 -5.66 2.38
CA GLN A 24 -11.77 -6.36 1.81
C GLN A 24 -10.55 -5.46 1.64
N ALA A 25 -10.76 -4.24 1.22
CA ALA A 25 -9.68 -3.27 1.05
C ALA A 25 -9.12 -2.78 2.40
N LEU A 26 -9.96 -2.68 3.44
CA LEU A 26 -9.55 -2.23 4.78
C LEU A 26 -8.66 -3.24 5.51
N HIS A 27 -8.75 -4.52 5.18
CA HIS A 27 -7.92 -5.55 5.78
C HIS A 27 -6.50 -5.62 5.22
N TYR A 28 -6.21 -4.87 4.17
CA TYR A 28 -4.83 -4.77 3.67
C TYR A 28 -4.00 -3.89 4.61
N PRO A 29 -2.81 -4.35 5.03
CA PRO A 29 -1.91 -3.58 5.89
C PRO A 29 -1.21 -2.48 5.09
N ASP A 30 -1.99 -1.53 4.62
CA ASP A 30 -1.55 -0.42 3.79
C ASP A 30 -2.17 0.88 4.33
N PHE A 31 -1.35 1.90 4.54
CA PHE A 31 -1.81 3.19 5.04
C PHE A 31 -2.78 3.93 4.10
N THR A 32 -2.93 3.47 2.87
CA THR A 32 -3.89 4.01 1.90
C THR A 32 -5.19 3.19 1.82
N ALA A 33 -5.35 2.16 2.64
CA ALA A 33 -6.49 1.24 2.57
C ALA A 33 -7.83 1.94 2.76
N ALA A 34 -7.93 2.82 3.76
CA ALA A 34 -9.15 3.60 4.02
C ALA A 34 -9.43 4.60 2.90
N GLU A 35 -8.39 5.29 2.40
CA GLU A 35 -8.52 6.23 1.27
C GLU A 35 -9.04 5.54 0.01
N ARG A 36 -8.50 4.38 -0.35
CA ARG A 36 -8.97 3.61 -1.50
C ARG A 36 -10.40 3.13 -1.32
N THR A 37 -10.72 2.67 -0.13
CA THR A 37 -12.09 2.25 0.19
C THR A 37 -13.05 3.42 0.01
N PHE A 38 -12.74 4.57 0.58
CA PHE A 38 -13.52 5.78 0.42
C PHE A 38 -13.70 6.17 -1.05
N GLN A 39 -12.59 6.29 -1.79
CA GLN A 39 -12.60 6.68 -3.22
C GLN A 39 -13.43 5.69 -4.06
N THR A 40 -13.24 4.39 -3.85
CA THR A 40 -13.97 3.35 -4.57
C THR A 40 -15.46 3.42 -4.29
N LEU A 41 -15.85 3.57 -3.03
CA LEU A 41 -17.25 3.62 -2.62
C LEU A 41 -17.93 4.89 -3.16
N VAL A 42 -17.27 6.04 -3.08
CA VAL A 42 -17.81 7.29 -3.65
C VAL A 42 -17.96 7.17 -5.17
N GLN A 43 -16.96 6.61 -5.86
CA GLN A 43 -17.01 6.42 -7.31
C GLN A 43 -18.16 5.49 -7.72
N VAL A 44 -18.35 4.39 -6.99
CA VAL A 44 -19.42 3.43 -7.24
C VAL A 44 -20.79 4.03 -6.91
N SER A 45 -20.88 4.82 -5.83
CA SER A 45 -22.12 5.50 -5.43
C SER A 45 -22.58 6.53 -6.47
N GLY A 46 -21.64 7.23 -7.09
CA GLY A 46 -21.95 8.16 -8.18
C GLY A 46 -22.53 7.53 -9.45
N ARG A 47 -22.56 6.20 -9.55
CA ARG A 47 -23.18 5.45 -10.67
C ARG A 47 -24.62 5.01 -10.37
N ALA A 48 -25.10 5.19 -9.16
CA ALA A 48 -26.49 4.92 -8.80
C ALA A 48 -27.38 6.12 -9.17
N GLY A 49 -28.51 5.83 -9.75
CA GLY A 49 -29.53 6.83 -10.14
C GLY A 49 -29.59 7.08 -11.65
N ARG A 50 -30.78 7.40 -12.13
CA ARG A 50 -31.05 7.84 -13.49
C ARG A 50 -31.22 9.36 -13.52
N LYS A 51 -31.19 9.94 -14.70
CA LYS A 51 -31.30 11.41 -14.90
C LYS A 51 -32.46 12.09 -14.16
N TYR A 52 -33.48 11.30 -13.76
CA TYR A 52 -34.69 11.76 -13.06
C TYR A 52 -35.11 10.87 -11.89
N GLU A 53 -34.30 9.82 -11.52
CA GLU A 53 -34.62 8.89 -10.45
C GLU A 53 -33.40 8.72 -9.53
N GLN A 54 -33.63 8.82 -8.24
CA GLN A 54 -32.59 8.57 -7.24
C GLN A 54 -32.31 7.06 -7.18
N GLY A 55 -31.05 6.70 -7.38
CA GLY A 55 -30.62 5.31 -7.25
C GLY A 55 -30.28 4.95 -5.82
N ASN A 56 -30.30 3.66 -5.53
CA ASN A 56 -29.92 3.12 -4.24
C ASN A 56 -28.53 2.49 -4.31
N VAL A 57 -27.75 2.67 -3.25
CA VAL A 57 -26.45 2.00 -3.06
C VAL A 57 -26.54 1.15 -1.80
N MET A 58 -26.23 -0.14 -1.95
CA MET A 58 -26.18 -1.08 -0.83
C MET A 58 -24.75 -1.50 -0.59
N ILE A 59 -24.23 -1.23 0.61
CA ILE A 59 -22.86 -1.57 1.02
C ILE A 59 -22.94 -2.71 2.04
N GLN A 60 -22.43 -3.88 1.65
CA GLN A 60 -22.32 -5.02 2.56
C GLN A 60 -20.96 -5.00 3.25
N THR A 61 -20.97 -5.00 4.58
CA THR A 61 -19.76 -4.92 5.42
C THR A 61 -19.97 -5.71 6.72
N TYR A 62 -18.90 -6.26 7.27
CA TYR A 62 -18.88 -6.85 8.62
C TYR A 62 -18.64 -5.77 9.71
N GLN A 63 -18.23 -4.57 9.34
CA GLN A 63 -17.90 -3.47 10.24
C GLN A 63 -18.70 -2.20 9.90
N PRO A 64 -20.04 -2.20 10.01
CA PRO A 64 -20.88 -1.07 9.60
C PRO A 64 -20.56 0.23 10.36
N GLY A 65 -20.00 0.12 11.56
CA GLY A 65 -19.57 1.25 12.38
C GLY A 65 -18.17 1.81 12.01
N HIS A 66 -17.50 1.26 11.01
CA HIS A 66 -16.19 1.80 10.61
C HIS A 66 -16.34 3.21 10.02
N PRO A 67 -15.55 4.21 10.48
CA PRO A 67 -15.73 5.61 10.12
C PRO A 67 -15.78 5.87 8.61
N VAL A 68 -15.04 5.12 7.81
CA VAL A 68 -15.01 5.26 6.35
C VAL A 68 -16.39 5.10 5.73
N PHE A 69 -17.21 4.16 6.24
CA PHE A 69 -18.56 3.95 5.70
C PHE A 69 -19.50 5.08 6.10
N THR A 70 -19.38 5.57 7.33
CA THR A 70 -20.14 6.72 7.80
C THR A 70 -19.85 7.96 6.94
N ASP A 71 -18.58 8.22 6.66
CA ASP A 71 -18.18 9.38 5.85
C ASP A 71 -18.65 9.26 4.39
N VAL A 72 -18.64 8.05 3.82
CA VAL A 72 -19.18 7.81 2.48
C VAL A 72 -20.68 8.04 2.43
N ILE A 73 -21.42 7.55 3.42
CA ILE A 73 -22.88 7.68 3.49
C ILE A 73 -23.29 9.14 3.68
N SER A 74 -22.58 9.89 4.51
CA SER A 74 -22.84 11.31 4.76
C SER A 74 -22.28 12.22 3.66
N GLY A 75 -21.38 11.71 2.79
CA GLY A 75 -20.66 12.52 1.82
C GLY A 75 -19.64 13.46 2.44
N ASP A 76 -19.23 13.19 3.68
CA ASP A 76 -18.32 14.06 4.45
C ASP A 76 -16.84 13.74 4.16
N TYR A 77 -16.36 14.23 3.02
CA TYR A 77 -14.95 14.15 2.65
C TYR A 77 -14.05 14.88 3.64
N LYS A 78 -14.53 15.98 4.24
CA LYS A 78 -13.71 16.78 5.15
C LYS A 78 -13.35 16.01 6.41
N SER A 79 -14.31 15.41 7.07
CA SER A 79 -14.08 14.57 8.25
C SER A 79 -13.21 13.37 7.94
N PHE A 80 -13.43 12.73 6.78
CA PHE A 80 -12.57 11.66 6.30
C PHE A 80 -11.10 12.14 6.16
N TYR A 81 -10.88 13.26 5.45
CA TYR A 81 -9.54 13.80 5.22
C TYR A 81 -8.83 14.19 6.51
N GLU A 82 -9.51 14.88 7.43
CA GLU A 82 -8.93 15.32 8.70
C GLU A 82 -8.49 14.14 9.58
N ARG A 83 -9.24 13.06 9.57
CA ARG A 83 -8.87 11.82 10.28
C ARG A 83 -7.67 11.14 9.64
N GLU A 84 -7.71 10.92 8.33
CA GLU A 84 -6.64 10.24 7.59
C GLU A 84 -5.31 11.01 7.69
N ILE A 85 -5.33 12.33 7.53
CA ILE A 85 -4.11 13.12 7.58
C ILE A 85 -3.48 13.10 8.98
N LYS A 86 -4.31 13.13 10.03
CA LYS A 86 -3.85 13.02 11.41
C LYS A 86 -3.24 11.65 11.71
N GLU A 87 -3.85 10.57 11.25
CA GLU A 87 -3.26 9.22 11.38
C GLU A 87 -1.91 9.12 10.68
N ARG A 88 -1.81 9.64 9.47
CA ARG A 88 -0.55 9.65 8.71
C ARG A 88 0.55 10.44 9.41
N GLU A 89 0.20 11.53 10.07
CA GLU A 89 1.16 12.30 10.88
C GLU A 89 1.65 11.47 12.07
N ILE A 90 0.73 10.91 12.88
CA ILE A 90 1.04 10.13 14.06
C ILE A 90 1.92 8.92 13.72
N PHE A 91 1.58 8.19 12.67
CA PHE A 91 2.31 6.97 12.27
C PHE A 91 3.45 7.22 11.29
N ARG A 92 3.76 8.50 11.02
CA ARG A 92 4.83 8.89 10.09
C ARG A 92 4.68 8.20 8.73
N TYR A 93 3.57 8.47 8.06
CA TYR A 93 3.32 8.06 6.67
C TYR A 93 3.41 9.26 5.71
N PRO A 94 3.56 9.05 4.42
CA PRO A 94 3.39 10.12 3.43
C PRO A 94 2.06 10.87 3.61
N PRO A 95 2.01 12.20 3.49
CA PRO A 95 3.05 13.11 2.95
C PRO A 95 4.07 13.63 3.98
N PHE A 96 3.98 13.29 5.26
CA PHE A 96 4.86 13.81 6.32
C PHE A 96 6.28 13.26 6.22
N VAL A 97 6.44 12.05 5.71
CA VAL A 97 7.75 11.41 5.44
C VAL A 97 7.79 10.88 4.01
N ARG A 98 8.97 10.54 3.53
CA ARG A 98 9.14 9.65 2.39
C ARG A 98 9.22 8.21 2.86
N GLN A 99 8.57 7.32 2.14
CA GLN A 99 8.66 5.89 2.38
C GLN A 99 9.26 5.20 1.15
N ILE A 100 10.24 4.34 1.38
CA ILE A 100 10.77 3.45 0.34
C ILE A 100 10.44 2.02 0.77
N ALA A 101 9.80 1.27 -0.10
CA ALA A 101 9.63 -0.17 0.05
C ALA A 101 10.69 -0.88 -0.79
N VAL A 102 11.50 -1.68 -0.11
CA VAL A 102 12.49 -2.56 -0.76
C VAL A 102 11.96 -3.97 -0.72
N THR A 103 11.68 -4.54 -1.88
CA THR A 103 11.18 -5.91 -2.03
C THR A 103 12.30 -6.83 -2.46
N ILE A 104 12.57 -7.86 -1.66
CA ILE A 104 13.60 -8.85 -1.90
C ILE A 104 12.92 -10.18 -2.26
N ARG A 105 13.26 -10.75 -3.42
CA ARG A 105 12.60 -11.94 -3.96
C ARG A 105 13.60 -13.01 -4.34
N HIS A 106 13.24 -14.27 -4.04
CA HIS A 106 13.99 -15.44 -4.48
C HIS A 106 13.10 -16.68 -4.56
N LYS A 107 13.49 -17.68 -5.37
CA LYS A 107 12.77 -18.97 -5.49
C LYS A 107 12.82 -19.79 -4.19
N GLN A 108 13.88 -19.67 -3.41
CA GLN A 108 14.07 -20.31 -2.10
C GLN A 108 13.82 -19.27 -1.00
N ALA A 109 12.98 -19.63 -0.03
CA ALA A 109 12.61 -18.74 1.07
C ALA A 109 13.83 -18.30 1.90
N GLU A 110 14.76 -19.24 2.15
CA GLU A 110 15.97 -18.98 2.92
C GLU A 110 16.84 -17.89 2.31
N MET A 111 17.04 -17.96 0.99
CA MET A 111 17.87 -16.98 0.27
C MET A 111 17.27 -15.60 0.29
N SER A 112 15.95 -15.49 0.14
CA SER A 112 15.28 -14.19 0.22
C SER A 112 15.32 -13.64 1.65
N ARG A 113 15.20 -14.49 2.68
CA ARG A 113 15.30 -14.12 4.08
C ARG A 113 16.71 -13.66 4.45
N GLU A 114 17.72 -14.44 4.08
CA GLU A 114 19.14 -14.13 4.35
C GLU A 114 19.52 -12.79 3.72
N ALA A 115 19.20 -12.59 2.44
CA ALA A 115 19.48 -11.35 1.75
C ALA A 115 18.78 -10.15 2.41
N ALA A 116 17.53 -10.32 2.83
CA ALA A 116 16.77 -9.28 3.52
C ALA A 116 17.37 -8.94 4.89
N GLN A 117 17.83 -9.95 5.64
CA GLN A 117 18.48 -9.73 6.92
C GLN A 117 19.82 -8.99 6.79
N ILE A 118 20.67 -9.41 5.85
CA ILE A 118 21.96 -8.75 5.58
C ILE A 118 21.69 -7.27 5.20
N MET A 119 20.78 -7.03 4.27
CA MET A 119 20.43 -5.69 3.84
C MET A 119 19.88 -4.83 4.99
N ALA A 120 19.00 -5.37 5.82
CA ALA A 120 18.43 -4.65 6.94
C ALA A 120 19.48 -4.28 7.99
N ILE A 121 20.44 -5.18 8.27
CA ILE A 121 21.55 -4.92 9.20
C ILE A 121 22.43 -3.78 8.65
N GLU A 122 22.82 -3.87 7.37
CA GLU A 122 23.67 -2.87 6.73
C GLU A 122 22.99 -1.49 6.67
N LEU A 123 21.73 -1.44 6.23
CA LEU A 123 20.98 -0.19 6.19
C LEU A 123 20.72 0.38 7.59
N ARG A 124 20.47 -0.47 8.58
CA ARG A 124 20.20 -0.03 9.96
C ARG A 124 21.44 0.53 10.62
N SER A 125 22.64 0.02 10.30
CA SER A 125 23.89 0.59 10.79
C SER A 125 24.12 2.02 10.31
N MET A 126 23.61 2.37 9.12
CA MET A 126 23.76 3.70 8.52
C MET A 126 22.59 4.66 8.86
N PHE A 127 21.36 4.14 8.92
CA PHE A 127 20.15 4.95 8.98
C PHE A 127 19.29 4.73 10.24
N GLY A 128 19.73 3.84 11.12
CA GLY A 128 19.11 3.62 12.44
C GLY A 128 17.65 3.18 12.38
N ALA A 129 16.82 3.83 13.20
CA ALA A 129 15.40 3.52 13.37
C ALA A 129 14.52 3.81 12.14
N ARG A 130 15.07 4.42 11.09
CA ARG A 130 14.38 4.63 9.81
C ARG A 130 14.11 3.32 9.08
N ILE A 131 14.82 2.24 9.44
CA ILE A 131 14.73 0.93 8.79
C ILE A 131 13.78 0.03 9.54
N LEU A 132 12.67 -0.35 8.92
CA LEU A 132 11.65 -1.24 9.45
C LEU A 132 11.68 -2.58 8.70
N GLY A 133 11.52 -3.68 9.43
CA GLY A 133 11.62 -5.02 8.87
C GLY A 133 12.99 -5.65 9.08
N PRO A 134 13.37 -6.72 8.35
CA PRO A 134 12.58 -7.31 7.26
C PRO A 134 11.30 -7.99 7.77
N SER A 135 10.28 -7.96 6.95
CA SER A 135 9.00 -8.61 7.20
C SER A 135 8.53 -9.41 5.99
N VAL A 136 7.67 -10.37 6.22
CA VAL A 136 6.98 -11.11 5.16
C VAL A 136 5.66 -10.39 4.89
N PRO A 137 5.35 -10.00 3.64
CA PRO A 137 4.08 -9.38 3.31
C PRO A 137 2.91 -10.39 3.42
N SER A 138 1.67 -9.90 3.43
CA SER A 138 0.46 -10.74 3.47
C SER A 138 0.44 -11.79 2.35
N ILE A 139 0.96 -11.44 1.17
CA ILE A 139 1.20 -12.37 0.07
C ILE A 139 2.69 -12.74 0.08
N ALA A 140 3.03 -13.80 0.81
CA ALA A 140 4.41 -14.24 1.01
C ALA A 140 5.10 -14.76 -0.26
N ARG A 141 4.33 -15.17 -1.28
CA ARG A 141 4.86 -15.80 -2.50
C ARG A 141 4.07 -15.38 -3.74
N ILE A 142 4.78 -14.82 -4.72
CA ILE A 142 4.20 -14.41 -6.01
C ILE A 142 5.05 -15.00 -7.14
N ARG A 143 4.40 -15.61 -8.14
CA ARG A 143 5.07 -16.20 -9.31
C ARG A 143 6.24 -17.12 -8.92
N ASN A 144 6.00 -18.00 -7.95
CA ASN A 144 6.99 -18.94 -7.43
C ASN A 144 8.23 -18.29 -6.77
N GLN A 145 8.13 -17.05 -6.30
CA GLN A 145 9.19 -16.35 -5.58
C GLN A 145 8.70 -15.94 -4.19
N TYR A 146 9.47 -16.26 -3.17
CA TYR A 146 9.27 -15.81 -1.79
C TYR A 146 9.69 -14.35 -1.66
N ILE A 147 8.95 -13.61 -0.85
CA ILE A 147 9.09 -12.16 -0.73
C ILE A 147 9.41 -11.79 0.70
N HIS A 148 10.41 -10.93 0.87
CA HIS A 148 10.66 -10.18 2.10
C HIS A 148 10.69 -8.69 1.77
N MET A 149 10.22 -7.87 2.72
CA MET A 149 10.13 -6.42 2.54
C MET A 149 10.87 -5.68 3.65
N ILE A 150 11.54 -4.61 3.27
CA ILE A 150 12.11 -3.63 4.18
C ILE A 150 11.48 -2.28 3.83
N TYR A 151 10.96 -1.60 4.84
CA TYR A 151 10.47 -0.24 4.68
C TYR A 151 11.47 0.74 5.26
N ILE A 152 11.71 1.82 4.54
CA ILE A 152 12.58 2.91 4.96
C ILE A 152 11.72 4.16 5.05
N LYS A 153 11.53 4.66 6.27
CA LYS A 153 10.81 5.92 6.51
C LYS A 153 11.83 7.01 6.81
N MET A 154 11.80 8.09 6.06
CA MET A 154 12.77 9.16 6.20
C MET A 154 12.13 10.54 6.03
N GLU A 155 12.79 11.54 6.55
CA GLU A 155 12.44 12.94 6.37
C GLU A 155 12.53 13.32 4.88
N ARG A 156 11.81 14.35 4.46
CA ARG A 156 11.82 14.85 3.07
C ARG A 156 13.09 15.66 2.78
N ASP A 157 14.25 15.13 3.15
CA ASP A 157 15.57 15.71 2.92
C ASP A 157 16.24 15.03 1.71
N GLY A 158 16.57 15.82 0.71
CA GLY A 158 17.21 15.35 -0.53
C GLY A 158 18.55 14.65 -0.30
N LYS A 159 19.33 15.05 0.72
CA LYS A 159 20.60 14.43 1.06
C LYS A 159 20.38 13.01 1.56
N ILE A 160 19.52 12.84 2.57
CA ILE A 160 19.20 11.52 3.15
C ILE A 160 18.63 10.59 2.08
N ILE A 161 17.73 11.10 1.23
CA ILE A 161 17.16 10.31 0.13
C ILE A 161 18.23 9.83 -0.85
N SER A 162 19.19 10.69 -1.18
CA SER A 162 20.31 10.36 -2.07
C SER A 162 21.22 9.30 -1.44
N GLU A 163 21.55 9.45 -0.16
CA GLU A 163 22.38 8.50 0.59
C GLU A 163 21.73 7.12 0.68
N VAL A 164 20.43 7.06 1.00
CA VAL A 164 19.66 5.81 1.04
C VAL A 164 19.66 5.12 -0.33
N LYS A 165 19.36 5.87 -1.40
CA LYS A 165 19.39 5.32 -2.77
C LYS A 165 20.76 4.77 -3.14
N LYS A 166 21.85 5.47 -2.75
CA LYS A 166 23.22 5.03 -2.98
C LYS A 166 23.54 3.76 -2.21
N ALA A 167 23.16 3.68 -0.94
CA ALA A 167 23.34 2.49 -0.10
C ALA A 167 22.63 1.27 -0.69
N ILE A 168 21.37 1.42 -1.11
CA ILE A 168 20.61 0.33 -1.73
C ILE A 168 21.28 -0.14 -3.03
N LYS A 169 21.73 0.77 -3.90
CA LYS A 169 22.45 0.42 -5.13
C LYS A 169 23.75 -0.31 -4.84
N ASN A 170 24.51 0.13 -3.85
CA ASN A 170 25.74 -0.52 -3.43
C ASN A 170 25.48 -1.95 -2.94
N PHE A 171 24.43 -2.13 -2.14
CA PHE A 171 24.00 -3.46 -1.71
C PHE A 171 23.63 -4.35 -2.90
N GLN A 172 22.82 -3.84 -3.85
CA GLN A 172 22.46 -4.59 -5.06
C GLN A 172 23.71 -5.04 -5.85
N ALA A 173 24.69 -4.15 -6.00
CA ALA A 173 25.96 -4.47 -6.68
C ALA A 173 26.80 -5.48 -5.88
N GLY A 174 26.77 -5.40 -4.54
CA GLY A 174 27.50 -6.32 -3.64
C GLY A 174 26.91 -7.71 -3.58
N ILE A 175 25.56 -7.82 -3.53
CA ILE A 175 24.88 -9.11 -3.39
C ILE A 175 25.07 -10.01 -4.62
N VAL A 176 25.16 -9.42 -5.81
CA VAL A 176 25.42 -10.15 -7.06
C VAL A 176 26.77 -10.85 -7.03
N LYS A 177 27.75 -10.31 -6.31
CA LYS A 177 29.09 -10.89 -6.16
C LYS A 177 29.11 -12.09 -5.22
N LYS A 178 28.13 -12.26 -4.33
CA LYS A 178 27.99 -13.41 -3.46
C LYS A 178 27.32 -14.55 -4.22
N LYS A 179 28.09 -15.60 -4.56
CA LYS A 179 27.63 -16.73 -5.37
C LYS A 179 26.29 -17.32 -4.93
N SER A 180 26.04 -17.45 -3.61
CA SER A 180 24.81 -17.99 -3.04
C SER A 180 23.58 -17.05 -3.22
N LEU A 181 23.79 -15.74 -3.29
CA LEU A 181 22.74 -14.72 -3.33
C LEU A 181 22.65 -14.01 -4.69
N SER A 182 23.45 -14.41 -5.68
CA SER A 182 23.55 -13.74 -6.99
C SER A 182 22.22 -13.75 -7.78
N THR A 183 21.31 -14.66 -7.48
CA THR A 183 19.99 -14.78 -8.12
C THR A 183 18.87 -14.07 -7.37
N VAL A 184 19.18 -13.44 -6.23
CA VAL A 184 18.22 -12.62 -5.47
C VAL A 184 17.87 -11.38 -6.28
N ARG A 185 16.58 -11.09 -6.34
CA ARG A 185 16.06 -9.89 -7.00
C ARG A 185 15.66 -8.86 -5.96
N VAL A 186 16.13 -7.65 -6.12
CA VAL A 186 15.80 -6.49 -5.27
C VAL A 186 15.11 -5.45 -6.12
N SER A 187 13.89 -5.09 -5.77
CA SER A 187 13.15 -3.99 -6.39
C SER A 187 12.84 -2.92 -5.35
N ILE A 188 12.74 -1.68 -5.82
CA ILE A 188 12.55 -0.48 -4.99
C ILE A 188 11.30 0.22 -5.48
N ASP A 189 10.44 0.60 -4.55
CA ASP A 189 9.29 1.43 -4.80
C ASP A 189 9.32 2.63 -3.85
N VAL A 190 9.14 3.82 -4.39
CA VAL A 190 9.22 5.08 -3.62
C VAL A 190 7.81 5.61 -3.42
N ASP A 191 7.44 5.86 -2.16
CA ASP A 191 6.09 6.22 -1.74
C ASP A 191 5.07 5.21 -2.33
N PRO A 192 5.22 3.90 -2.00
CA PRO A 192 4.45 2.84 -2.64
C PRO A 192 2.96 3.10 -2.46
N PHE A 193 2.27 3.05 -3.58
CA PHE A 193 0.82 3.18 -3.68
C PHE A 193 0.29 1.82 -4.16
N HIS A 194 -0.16 0.98 -3.25
CA HIS A 194 -0.58 -0.39 -3.56
C HIS A 194 -2.09 -0.55 -3.71
#